data_2a04fc92c68f8e6a83695c5baabfd220
#
_entry.id   2a04fc92c68f8e6a83695c5baabfd220
#
_cell.length_a   1.000
_cell.length_b   1.000
_cell.length_c   1.000
_cell.angle_alpha   90.00
_cell.angle_beta   90.00
_cell.angle_gamma   90.00
#
_symmetry.space_group_name_H-M   'P 1'
#
loop_
_entity.id
_entity.type
_entity.pdbx_description
1 polymer ?
#
loop_
_entity_poly.entity_id
_entity_poly.type
_entity_poly.pdbx_seq_one_letter_code
_entity_poly.pdbx_strand_id
1 'polypeptide(L)'
;MKRTIHVKPAAPQYSVITNITFAQTDAWFGHTTQDLRMDLIYPEDTAHDYPCIVWICGGAWLSIDKSAHLAYLSELARAGFVVASVQYRTSNEAKFPAQLCDVKAAIRYLRAVSYTHLRAHETGRNLV
;
A
#
# COMPACT_ATOMS: atom_id res chain seq x y z
N MET A 1 -33.74 20.97 -18.98
CA MET A 1 -34.48 19.92 -18.23
C MET A 1 -33.71 19.56 -16.98
N LYS A 2 -34.32 19.65 -15.83
CA LYS A 2 -33.70 19.22 -14.58
C LYS A 2 -33.88 17.71 -14.41
N ARG A 3 -32.78 17.01 -14.08
CA ARG A 3 -32.82 15.61 -13.67
C ARG A 3 -32.51 15.53 -12.19
N THR A 4 -33.30 14.78 -11.47
CA THR A 4 -33.04 14.46 -10.08
C THR A 4 -32.56 13.03 -10.01
N ILE A 5 -31.36 12.83 -9.45
CA ILE A 5 -30.80 11.51 -9.26
C ILE A 5 -30.91 11.19 -7.77
N HIS A 6 -31.62 10.10 -7.48
CA HIS A 6 -31.73 9.61 -6.11
C HIS A 6 -30.61 8.61 -5.85
N VAL A 7 -29.72 8.94 -4.93
CA VAL A 7 -28.61 8.09 -4.54
C VAL A 7 -28.90 7.52 -3.16
N LYS A 8 -28.86 6.21 -3.04
CA LYS A 8 -28.93 5.53 -1.76
C LYS A 8 -27.50 5.22 -1.31
N PRO A 9 -26.95 5.94 -0.32
CA PRO A 9 -25.59 5.65 0.13
C PRO A 9 -25.53 4.28 0.77
N ALA A 10 -24.46 3.53 0.42
CA ALA A 10 -24.12 2.28 1.05
C ALA A 10 -23.13 2.51 2.18
N ALA A 11 -23.05 1.59 3.14
CA ALA A 11 -22.01 1.61 4.15
C ALA A 11 -20.63 1.46 3.50
N PRO A 12 -19.59 2.14 4.01
CA PRO A 12 -18.24 1.95 3.51
C PRO A 12 -17.81 0.49 3.61
N GLN A 13 -17.14 -0.01 2.58
CA GLN A 13 -16.66 -1.39 2.52
C GLN A 13 -15.16 -1.49 2.67
N TYR A 14 -14.45 -0.44 2.36
CA TYR A 14 -13.00 -0.36 2.49
C TYR A 14 -12.57 1.09 2.65
N SER A 15 -11.35 1.26 3.14
CA SER A 15 -10.69 2.57 3.25
C SER A 15 -9.34 2.52 2.55
N VAL A 16 -8.88 3.68 2.09
CA VAL A 16 -7.60 3.82 1.41
C VAL A 16 -6.79 4.89 2.13
N ILE A 17 -5.54 4.57 2.45
CA ILE A 17 -4.55 5.55 2.90
C ILE A 17 -3.46 5.59 1.83
N THR A 18 -3.24 6.76 1.25
CA THR A 18 -2.27 6.93 0.18
C THR A 18 -0.97 7.55 0.69
N ASN A 19 0.12 7.27 -0.02
CA ASN A 19 1.41 7.91 0.19
C ASN A 19 1.98 7.75 1.61
N ILE A 20 1.91 6.55 2.14
CA ILE A 20 2.55 6.22 3.41
C ILE A 20 4.04 6.03 3.12
N THR A 21 4.90 6.85 3.70
CA THR A 21 6.35 6.68 3.57
C THR A 21 6.79 5.52 4.44
N PHE A 22 7.38 4.49 3.82
CA PHE A 22 7.87 3.32 4.54
C PHE A 22 9.39 3.23 4.62
N ALA A 23 10.09 3.98 3.77
CA ALA A 23 11.55 4.03 3.77
C ALA A 23 12.04 5.31 3.13
N GLN A 24 13.25 5.70 3.48
CA GLN A 24 13.98 6.77 2.81
C GLN A 24 15.28 6.18 2.25
N THR A 25 15.58 6.52 1.01
CA THR A 25 16.77 6.04 0.32
C THR A 25 17.54 7.21 -0.26
N ASP A 26 18.82 6.98 -0.54
CA ASP A 26 19.64 7.98 -1.20
C ASP A 26 19.10 8.25 -2.61
N ALA A 27 19.17 9.50 -3.01
CA ALA A 27 18.82 9.97 -4.33
C ALA A 27 19.88 10.94 -4.83
N TRP A 28 19.96 11.09 -6.13
CA TRP A 28 20.87 12.01 -6.78
C TRP A 28 22.31 11.86 -6.27
N PHE A 29 22.85 10.66 -6.49
CA PHE A 29 24.23 10.29 -6.14
C PHE A 29 24.58 10.51 -4.65
N GLY A 30 23.62 10.35 -3.75
CA GLY A 30 23.82 10.53 -2.32
C GLY A 30 23.78 11.99 -1.84
N HIS A 31 23.43 12.92 -2.70
CA HIS A 31 23.31 14.33 -2.30
C HIS A 31 21.99 14.64 -1.60
N THR A 32 21.00 13.80 -1.75
CA THR A 32 19.70 13.97 -1.10
C THR A 32 19.08 12.60 -0.82
N THR A 33 17.90 12.62 -0.26
CA THR A 33 17.11 11.40 -0.01
C THR A 33 15.80 11.46 -0.76
N GLN A 34 15.23 10.30 -1.03
CA GLN A 34 13.88 10.18 -1.55
C GLN A 34 13.06 9.27 -0.65
N ASP A 35 11.77 9.53 -0.60
CA ASP A 35 10.83 8.69 0.10
C ASP A 35 10.34 7.57 -0.82
N LEU A 36 10.26 6.37 -0.26
CA LEU A 36 9.54 5.27 -0.87
C LEU A 36 8.19 5.15 -0.17
N ARG A 37 7.12 5.13 -0.95
CA ARG A 37 5.76 5.22 -0.45
C ARG A 37 4.93 4.01 -0.84
N MET A 38 3.90 3.75 -0.06
CA MET A 38 2.90 2.74 -0.37
C MET A 38 1.51 3.32 -0.23
N ASP A 39 0.57 2.71 -0.92
CA ASP A 39 -0.85 2.89 -0.68
C ASP A 39 -1.37 1.67 0.05
N LEU A 40 -2.21 1.89 1.04
CA LEU A 40 -2.80 0.82 1.83
C LEU A 40 -4.32 0.85 1.65
N ILE A 41 -4.88 -0.29 1.26
CA ILE A 41 -6.32 -0.47 1.14
C ILE A 41 -6.71 -1.58 2.13
N TYR A 42 -7.70 -1.31 2.95
CA TYR A 42 -8.09 -2.26 3.97
C TYR A 42 -9.61 -2.28 4.15
N PRO A 43 -10.18 -3.42 4.60
CA PRO A 43 -11.60 -3.49 4.91
C PRO A 43 -11.98 -2.51 6.01
N GLU A 44 -13.16 -1.94 5.92
CA GLU A 44 -13.65 -0.97 6.90
C GLU A 44 -13.88 -1.61 8.26
N ASP A 45 -14.27 -2.86 8.29
CA ASP A 45 -14.42 -3.61 9.54
C ASP A 45 -13.04 -4.00 10.07
N THR A 46 -12.59 -3.31 11.11
CA THR A 46 -11.29 -3.56 11.76
C THR A 46 -11.37 -4.51 12.94
N ALA A 47 -12.53 -5.13 13.18
CA ALA A 47 -12.71 -6.07 14.29
C ALA A 47 -12.07 -7.45 14.03
N HIS A 48 -11.65 -7.72 12.79
CA HIS A 48 -11.07 -8.99 12.38
C HIS A 48 -9.64 -8.83 11.89
N ASP A 49 -8.89 -9.91 11.96
CA ASP A 49 -7.60 -10.03 11.30
C ASP A 49 -7.80 -10.33 9.81
N TYR A 50 -7.03 -9.69 8.97
CA TYR A 50 -7.06 -9.93 7.53
C TYR A 50 -5.67 -10.26 7.03
N PRO A 51 -5.53 -11.20 6.09
CA PRO A 51 -4.24 -11.40 5.43
C PRO A 51 -3.87 -10.18 4.60
N CYS A 52 -2.59 -9.90 4.51
CA CYS A 52 -2.07 -8.77 3.74
C CYS A 52 -1.46 -9.24 2.43
N ILE A 53 -1.88 -8.60 1.35
CA ILE A 53 -1.30 -8.79 0.02
C ILE A 53 -0.38 -7.60 -0.24
N VAL A 54 0.87 -7.89 -0.56
CA VAL A 54 1.82 -6.87 -1.02
C VAL A 54 1.80 -6.88 -2.54
N TRP A 55 1.31 -5.79 -3.12
CA TRP A 55 1.22 -5.63 -4.55
C TRP A 55 2.44 -4.89 -5.07
N ILE A 56 3.15 -5.53 -5.98
CA ILE A 56 4.35 -4.98 -6.61
C ILE A 56 4.00 -4.64 -8.05
N CYS A 57 3.95 -3.34 -8.34
CA CYS A 57 3.56 -2.87 -9.67
C CYS A 57 4.57 -3.26 -10.73
N GLY A 58 4.08 -3.67 -11.89
CA GLY A 58 4.89 -3.82 -13.08
C GLY A 58 5.28 -2.48 -13.68
N GLY A 59 6.25 -2.48 -14.57
CA GLY A 59 6.73 -1.27 -15.27
C GLY A 59 8.08 -1.49 -15.93
N ALA A 60 8.43 -2.76 -16.19
CA ALA A 60 9.70 -3.15 -16.82
C ALA A 60 10.94 -2.60 -16.10
N TRP A 61 10.83 -2.37 -14.81
CA TRP A 61 11.87 -1.78 -13.97
C TRP A 61 12.18 -0.31 -14.31
N LEU A 62 11.47 0.30 -15.25
CA LEU A 62 11.76 1.65 -15.75
C LEU A 62 10.83 2.69 -15.16
N SER A 63 9.59 2.35 -14.93
CA SER A 63 8.64 3.25 -14.28
C SER A 63 7.61 2.44 -13.50
N ILE A 64 7.12 3.02 -12.44
CA ILE A 64 6.03 2.42 -11.66
C ILE A 64 5.06 3.49 -11.23
N ASP A 65 3.81 3.10 -11.10
CA ASP A 65 2.79 3.90 -10.46
C ASP A 65 2.02 2.98 -9.51
N LYS A 66 2.32 3.09 -8.22
CA LYS A 66 1.67 2.26 -7.21
C LYS A 66 0.16 2.51 -7.10
N SER A 67 -0.30 3.64 -7.60
CA SER A 67 -1.70 4.04 -7.53
C SER A 67 -2.50 3.66 -8.78
N ALA A 68 -1.85 3.12 -9.82
CA ALA A 68 -2.50 2.83 -11.09
C ALA A 68 -3.59 1.74 -10.99
N HIS A 69 -3.47 0.84 -10.04
CA HIS A 69 -4.36 -0.32 -9.91
C HIS A 69 -5.29 -0.25 -8.71
N LEU A 70 -5.48 0.93 -8.11
CA LEU A 70 -6.30 1.06 -6.89
C LEU A 70 -7.71 0.52 -7.06
N ALA A 71 -8.35 0.75 -8.20
CA ALA A 71 -9.70 0.25 -8.45
C ALA A 71 -9.76 -1.29 -8.45
N TYR A 72 -8.77 -1.93 -9.06
CA TYR A 72 -8.65 -3.38 -9.05
C TYR A 72 -8.34 -3.91 -7.64
N LEU A 73 -7.40 -3.27 -6.96
CA LEU A 73 -6.96 -3.69 -5.62
C LEU A 73 -8.06 -3.50 -4.56
N SER A 74 -8.95 -2.54 -4.75
CA SER A 74 -10.08 -2.34 -3.84
C SER A 74 -11.03 -3.54 -3.83
N GLU A 75 -11.14 -4.29 -4.92
CA GLU A 75 -11.93 -5.52 -4.94
C GLU A 75 -11.34 -6.60 -4.02
N LEU A 76 -10.02 -6.64 -3.89
CA LEU A 76 -9.37 -7.54 -2.94
C LEU A 76 -9.66 -7.12 -1.49
N ALA A 77 -9.70 -5.83 -1.22
CA ALA A 77 -10.06 -5.34 0.11
C ALA A 77 -11.52 -5.67 0.44
N ARG A 78 -12.41 -5.58 -0.52
CA ARG A 78 -13.82 -6.00 -0.35
C ARG A 78 -13.94 -7.50 -0.08
N ALA A 79 -13.01 -8.29 -0.62
CA ALA A 79 -12.97 -9.73 -0.39
C ALA A 79 -12.35 -10.14 0.95
N GLY A 80 -11.87 -9.18 1.74
CA GLY A 80 -11.33 -9.45 3.07
C GLY A 80 -9.82 -9.49 3.15
N PHE A 81 -9.13 -8.71 2.31
CA PHE A 81 -7.67 -8.58 2.36
C PHE A 81 -7.27 -7.15 2.67
N VAL A 82 -6.17 -6.98 3.38
CA VAL A 82 -5.44 -5.72 3.39
C VAL A 82 -4.48 -5.74 2.21
N VAL A 83 -4.47 -4.69 1.40
CA VAL A 83 -3.61 -4.63 0.21
C VAL A 83 -2.66 -3.46 0.36
N ALA A 84 -1.36 -3.73 0.24
CA ALA A 84 -0.32 -2.71 0.23
C ALA A 84 0.29 -2.64 -1.16
N SER A 85 0.04 -1.56 -1.87
CA SER A 85 0.66 -1.29 -3.17
C SER A 85 1.93 -0.48 -2.95
N VAL A 86 3.07 -1.07 -3.25
CA VAL A 86 4.36 -0.54 -2.83
C VAL A 86 5.15 0.04 -3.99
N GLN A 87 5.83 1.14 -3.71
CA GLN A 87 6.81 1.74 -4.59
C GLN A 87 8.18 1.09 -4.37
N TYR A 88 8.95 0.98 -5.41
CA TYR A 88 10.36 0.57 -5.34
C TYR A 88 11.18 1.46 -6.28
N ARG A 89 12.48 1.51 -6.06
CA ARG A 89 13.37 2.26 -6.97
C ARG A 89 13.45 1.56 -8.32
N THR A 90 13.39 2.35 -9.38
CA THR A 90 13.55 1.84 -10.76
C THR A 90 15.03 1.64 -11.09
N SER A 91 15.30 0.97 -12.21
CA SER A 91 16.68 0.77 -12.67
C SER A 91 17.38 2.07 -13.05
N ASN A 92 16.63 3.14 -13.30
CA ASN A 92 17.18 4.49 -13.49
C ASN A 92 17.67 5.11 -12.19
N GLU A 93 17.18 4.66 -11.06
CA GLU A 93 17.48 5.23 -9.75
C GLU A 93 18.51 4.39 -9.00
N ALA A 94 18.46 3.08 -9.13
CA ALA A 94 19.35 2.18 -8.40
C ALA A 94 19.46 0.83 -9.10
N LYS A 95 20.62 0.19 -8.95
CA LYS A 95 20.88 -1.15 -9.51
C LYS A 95 20.32 -2.24 -8.60
N PHE A 96 20.04 -3.39 -9.20
CA PHE A 96 19.75 -4.60 -8.43
C PHE A 96 20.88 -4.85 -7.39
N PRO A 97 20.57 -5.21 -6.14
CA PRO A 97 19.28 -5.68 -5.61
C PRO A 97 18.42 -4.59 -4.89
N ALA A 98 18.57 -3.33 -5.25
CA ALA A 98 17.84 -2.25 -4.57
C ALA A 98 16.33 -2.47 -4.57
N GLN A 99 15.76 -2.95 -5.67
CA GLN A 99 14.34 -3.22 -5.81
C GLN A 99 13.87 -4.27 -4.81
N LEU A 100 14.65 -5.34 -4.65
CA LEU A 100 14.35 -6.38 -3.68
C LEU A 100 14.44 -5.84 -2.24
N CYS A 101 15.44 -5.02 -1.96
CA CYS A 101 15.61 -4.39 -0.65
C CYS A 101 14.43 -3.48 -0.32
N ASP A 102 13.92 -2.76 -1.30
CA ASP A 102 12.78 -1.86 -1.11
C ASP A 102 11.50 -2.63 -0.78
N VAL A 103 11.24 -3.73 -1.49
CA VAL A 103 10.09 -4.60 -1.19
C VAL A 103 10.21 -5.22 0.20
N LYS A 104 11.40 -5.67 0.57
CA LYS A 104 11.64 -6.20 1.92
C LYS A 104 11.43 -5.13 2.99
N ALA A 105 11.84 -3.90 2.73
CA ALA A 105 11.60 -2.79 3.65
C ALA A 105 10.11 -2.53 3.83
N ALA A 106 9.32 -2.60 2.77
CA ALA A 106 7.87 -2.47 2.83
C ALA A 106 7.25 -3.56 3.70
N ILE A 107 7.66 -4.79 3.53
CA ILE A 107 7.17 -5.91 4.34
C ILE A 107 7.52 -5.72 5.82
N ARG A 108 8.74 -5.31 6.13
CA ARG A 108 9.15 -5.02 7.51
C ARG A 108 8.33 -3.89 8.12
N TYR A 109 8.09 -2.84 7.35
CA TYR A 109 7.25 -1.73 7.79
C TYR A 109 5.83 -2.20 8.11
N LEU A 110 5.22 -2.98 7.23
CA LEU A 110 3.87 -3.50 7.44
C LEU A 110 3.78 -4.37 8.70
N ARG A 111 4.77 -5.19 8.96
CA ARG A 111 4.84 -5.99 10.19
C ARG A 111 4.93 -5.10 11.42
N ALA A 112 5.74 -4.06 11.38
CA ALA A 112 5.91 -3.14 12.50
C ALA A 112 4.63 -2.37 12.80
N VAL A 113 4.00 -1.77 11.78
CA VAL A 113 2.80 -0.94 11.98
C VAL A 113 1.55 -1.75 12.26
N SER A 114 1.53 -3.05 11.94
CA SER A 114 0.39 -3.90 12.25
C SER A 114 0.06 -3.94 13.74
N TYR A 115 1.05 -3.76 14.60
CA TYR A 115 0.86 -3.70 16.03
C TYR A 115 0.45 -2.33 16.55
N THR A 116 0.78 -1.27 15.83
CA THR A 116 0.62 0.10 16.33
C THR A 116 -0.56 0.84 15.72
N HIS A 117 -0.90 0.56 14.46
CA HIS A 117 -1.92 1.28 13.73
C HIS A 117 -3.08 0.41 13.23
N LEU A 118 -2.76 -0.68 12.54
CA LEU A 118 -3.78 -1.51 11.91
C LEU A 118 -4.38 -2.52 12.88
N ARG A 119 -3.73 -2.76 13.98
CA ARG A 119 -4.12 -3.76 14.97
C ARG A 119 -4.21 -3.21 16.38
N ALA A 120 -4.56 -1.94 16.48
CA ALA A 120 -4.69 -1.29 17.79
C ALA A 120 -5.67 -1.99 18.72
N HIS A 121 -6.66 -2.71 18.16
CA HIS A 121 -7.67 -3.45 18.90
C HIS A 121 -7.44 -4.97 18.87
N GLU A 122 -6.32 -5.40 18.34
CA GLU A 122 -6.02 -6.80 18.11
C GLU A 122 -5.09 -7.37 19.19
N THR A 123 -5.05 -8.69 19.27
CA THR A 123 -4.24 -9.41 20.25
C THR A 123 -2.90 -9.87 19.72
N GLY A 124 -2.28 -9.11 18.87
CA GLY A 124 -0.88 -9.31 18.48
C GLY A 124 -0.65 -10.28 17.32
N ARG A 125 -1.61 -10.45 16.43
CA ARG A 125 -1.39 -11.20 15.18
C ARG A 125 -0.77 -10.34 14.11
N ASN A 126 0.03 -10.96 13.25
CA ASN A 126 0.62 -10.27 12.11
C ASN A 126 -0.37 -10.17 10.95
N LEU A 127 -0.23 -9.10 10.14
CA LEU A 127 -1.00 -8.91 8.93
C LEU A 127 -0.57 -9.84 7.78
N VAL A 128 0.59 -10.33 7.78
CA VAL A 128 1.14 -11.12 6.69
C VAL A 128 0.67 -12.56 6.75
#